data_a3eaec4031a0583eee698621c74f7e07
#
_entry.id   a3eaec4031a0583eee698621c74f7e07
#
_cell.length_a   1.000
_cell.length_b   1.000
_cell.length_c   1.000
_cell.angle_alpha   90.00
_cell.angle_beta   90.00
_cell.angle_gamma   90.00
#
_symmetry.space_group_name_H-M   'P 1'
#
loop_
_entity.id
_entity.type
_entity.pdbx_description
1 polymer ?
#
loop_
_entity_poly.entity_id
_entity_poly.type
_entity_poly.pdbx_seq_one_letter_code
_entity_poly.pdbx_strand_id
1 'polypeptide(L)'
;KKLSDFVVLYRVNAQSRVLEDTFRAANIPYTIVGGMSFYSRKEIKDIIAYLKVIINPSDSVALKRIVNVPSRKIGAALIEKVEKYAKDNNLYLFEAMQIAEEIDTLSDTQIKAVERFVKLIERFMSMKDTTPVSKLLNMLVTDSGYMESLKEEKTTEAEERIDNVKELINVAIEF
;
A
#
# COMPACT_ATOMS: atom_id res chain seq x y z
N LYS A 1 -24.43 -9.88 -32.29
CA LYS A 1 -23.56 -8.85 -31.72
C LYS A 1 -22.41 -9.54 -31.00
N LYS A 2 -21.18 -9.04 -31.12
CA LYS A 2 -20.02 -9.54 -30.38
C LYS A 2 -19.85 -8.70 -29.12
N LEU A 3 -19.11 -9.20 -28.11
CA LEU A 3 -18.81 -8.43 -26.89
C LEU A 3 -18.07 -7.11 -27.22
N SER A 4 -17.25 -7.10 -28.27
CA SER A 4 -16.55 -5.92 -28.80
C SER A 4 -17.48 -4.82 -29.33
N ASP A 5 -18.78 -5.09 -29.51
CA ASP A 5 -19.75 -4.12 -30.02
C ASP A 5 -20.36 -3.28 -28.87
N PHE A 6 -19.99 -3.55 -27.62
CA PHE A 6 -20.53 -2.89 -26.44
C PHE A 6 -19.48 -2.02 -25.75
N VAL A 7 -19.93 -0.87 -25.26
CA VAL A 7 -19.15 0.03 -24.41
C VAL A 7 -19.94 0.35 -23.17
N VAL A 8 -19.27 0.37 -22.03
CA VAL A 8 -19.82 0.82 -20.75
C VAL A 8 -19.11 2.10 -20.37
N LEU A 9 -19.88 3.16 -20.11
CA LEU A 9 -19.36 4.47 -19.71
C LEU A 9 -19.60 4.67 -18.20
N TYR A 10 -18.63 5.24 -17.53
CA TYR A 10 -18.74 5.64 -16.12
C TYR A 10 -18.18 7.05 -15.92
N ARG A 11 -18.65 7.73 -14.88
CA ARG A 11 -18.35 9.14 -14.65
C ARG A 11 -17.05 9.35 -13.88
N VAL A 12 -16.80 8.53 -12.87
CA VAL A 12 -15.63 8.63 -11.97
C VAL A 12 -14.86 7.33 -11.94
N ASN A 13 -13.55 7.45 -11.79
CA ASN A 13 -12.64 6.32 -11.85
C ASN A 13 -12.92 5.22 -10.82
N ALA A 14 -13.39 5.57 -9.62
CA ALA A 14 -13.73 4.59 -8.58
C ALA A 14 -14.83 3.60 -9.01
N GLN A 15 -15.77 4.03 -9.87
CA GLN A 15 -16.87 3.19 -10.37
C GLN A 15 -16.39 2.02 -11.24
N SER A 16 -15.17 2.10 -11.82
CA SER A 16 -14.65 1.03 -12.68
C SER A 16 -14.48 -0.29 -11.92
N ARG A 17 -14.23 -0.26 -10.60
CA ARG A 17 -14.03 -1.46 -9.78
C ARG A 17 -15.20 -2.44 -9.90
N VAL A 18 -16.39 -1.98 -9.64
CA VAL A 18 -17.61 -2.85 -9.66
C VAL A 18 -17.78 -3.51 -11.03
N LEU A 19 -17.54 -2.75 -12.10
CA LEU A 19 -17.60 -3.26 -13.47
C LEU A 19 -16.50 -4.28 -13.74
N GLU A 20 -15.27 -3.98 -13.34
CA GLU A 20 -14.12 -4.88 -13.50
C GLU A 20 -14.32 -6.20 -12.75
N ASP A 21 -14.79 -6.13 -11.49
CA ASP A 21 -15.03 -7.32 -10.67
C ASP A 21 -16.17 -8.13 -11.23
N THR A 22 -17.27 -7.50 -11.66
CA THR A 22 -18.41 -8.17 -12.29
C THR A 22 -18.01 -8.86 -13.60
N PHE A 23 -17.26 -8.19 -14.47
CA PHE A 23 -16.80 -8.77 -15.73
C PHE A 23 -15.83 -9.92 -15.48
N ARG A 24 -14.94 -9.80 -14.51
CA ARG A 24 -14.02 -10.86 -14.11
C ARG A 24 -14.75 -12.08 -13.55
N ALA A 25 -15.70 -11.87 -12.65
CA ALA A 25 -16.53 -12.95 -12.10
C ALA A 25 -17.35 -13.68 -13.17
N ALA A 26 -17.85 -12.93 -14.17
CA ALA A 26 -18.59 -13.48 -15.29
C ALA A 26 -17.71 -14.03 -16.43
N ASN A 27 -16.37 -14.00 -16.30
CA ASN A 27 -15.42 -14.34 -17.36
C ASN A 27 -15.64 -13.57 -18.66
N ILE A 28 -16.07 -12.30 -18.57
CA ILE A 28 -16.27 -11.42 -19.73
C ILE A 28 -14.95 -10.66 -19.98
N PRO A 29 -14.31 -10.85 -21.14
CA PRO A 29 -13.12 -10.09 -21.48
C PRO A 29 -13.46 -8.61 -21.69
N TYR A 30 -12.67 -7.72 -21.12
CA TYR A 30 -12.85 -6.27 -21.22
C TYR A 30 -11.51 -5.56 -21.37
N THR A 31 -11.56 -4.34 -21.90
CA THR A 31 -10.42 -3.42 -21.95
C THR A 31 -10.84 -2.06 -21.41
N ILE A 32 -10.01 -1.48 -20.55
CA ILE A 32 -10.22 -0.11 -20.07
C ILE A 32 -9.53 0.85 -21.04
N VAL A 33 -10.31 1.79 -21.57
CA VAL A 33 -9.81 2.80 -22.50
C VAL A 33 -9.64 4.13 -21.76
N GLY A 34 -8.46 4.74 -21.86
CA GLY A 34 -8.17 6.04 -21.26
C GLY A 34 -7.91 6.05 -19.77
N GLY A 35 -7.78 4.85 -19.15
CA GLY A 35 -7.51 4.72 -17.72
C GLY A 35 -6.73 3.47 -17.35
N MET A 36 -6.49 3.30 -16.04
CA MET A 36 -5.87 2.09 -15.48
C MET A 36 -6.92 1.28 -14.71
N SER A 37 -6.77 -0.05 -14.74
CA SER A 37 -7.51 -0.97 -13.87
C SER A 37 -7.43 -0.53 -12.41
N PHE A 38 -8.52 -0.68 -11.68
CA PHE A 38 -8.61 -0.29 -10.27
C PHE A 38 -7.44 -0.82 -9.44
N TYR A 39 -7.16 -2.12 -9.53
CA TYR A 39 -6.07 -2.76 -8.79
C TYR A 39 -4.66 -2.42 -9.33
N SER A 40 -4.56 -1.74 -10.48
CA SER A 40 -3.29 -1.26 -11.03
C SER A 40 -2.90 0.14 -10.59
N ARG A 41 -3.83 0.89 -9.97
CA ARG A 41 -3.61 2.25 -9.50
C ARG A 41 -2.56 2.29 -8.39
N LYS A 42 -1.80 3.39 -8.36
CA LYS A 42 -0.68 3.55 -7.42
C LYS A 42 -1.13 3.40 -5.97
N GLU A 43 -2.15 4.16 -5.57
CA GLU A 43 -2.69 4.19 -4.20
C GLU A 43 -3.22 2.82 -3.75
N ILE A 44 -3.86 2.10 -4.65
CA ILE A 44 -4.36 0.75 -4.37
C ILE A 44 -3.20 -0.23 -4.18
N LYS A 45 -2.21 -0.18 -5.06
CA LYS A 45 -0.99 -1.00 -4.92
C LYS A 45 -0.20 -0.68 -3.65
N ASP A 46 -0.17 0.60 -3.23
CA ASP A 46 0.51 1.01 -2.01
C ASP A 46 -0.17 0.40 -0.78
N ILE A 47 -1.50 0.50 -0.69
CA ILE A 47 -2.25 -0.06 0.43
C ILE A 47 -2.20 -1.59 0.45
N ILE A 48 -2.32 -2.24 -0.70
CA ILE A 48 -2.14 -3.69 -0.81
C ILE A 48 -0.71 -4.10 -0.38
N ALA A 49 0.31 -3.31 -0.70
CA ALA A 49 1.67 -3.60 -0.26
C ALA A 49 1.83 -3.49 1.27
N TYR A 50 1.15 -2.54 1.93
CA TYR A 50 1.07 -2.52 3.39
C TYR A 50 0.46 -3.81 3.95
N LEU A 51 -0.68 -4.25 3.42
CA LEU A 51 -1.31 -5.49 3.87
C LEU A 51 -0.40 -6.71 3.64
N LYS A 52 0.32 -6.75 2.50
CA LYS A 52 1.29 -7.82 2.23
C LYS A 52 2.40 -7.86 3.26
N VAL A 53 2.97 -6.72 3.64
CA VAL A 53 4.04 -6.66 4.67
C VAL A 53 3.50 -7.05 6.04
N ILE A 54 2.28 -6.66 6.40
CA ILE A 54 1.63 -7.04 7.65
C ILE A 54 1.42 -8.57 7.74
N ILE A 55 1.11 -9.22 6.61
CA ILE A 55 0.91 -10.67 6.54
C ILE A 55 2.25 -11.39 6.42
N ASN A 56 3.16 -10.89 5.60
CA ASN A 56 4.47 -11.47 5.32
C ASN A 56 5.57 -10.40 5.31
N PRO A 57 6.25 -10.17 6.45
CA PRO A 57 7.30 -9.16 6.57
C PRO A 57 8.57 -9.48 5.76
N SER A 58 8.72 -10.71 5.26
CA SER A 58 9.83 -11.07 4.35
C SER A 58 9.63 -10.57 2.91
N ASP A 59 8.43 -10.06 2.54
CA ASP A 59 8.22 -9.47 1.20
C ASP A 59 8.94 -8.12 1.08
N SER A 60 10.21 -8.17 0.72
CA SER A 60 11.06 -7.00 0.55
C SER A 60 10.60 -6.07 -0.58
N VAL A 61 9.90 -6.59 -1.59
CA VAL A 61 9.36 -5.80 -2.70
C VAL A 61 8.21 -4.93 -2.20
N ALA A 62 7.26 -5.52 -1.48
CA ALA A 62 6.18 -4.78 -0.86
C ALA A 62 6.70 -3.78 0.19
N LEU A 63 7.68 -4.19 1.01
CA LEU A 63 8.29 -3.35 2.03
C LEU A 63 8.96 -2.11 1.43
N LYS A 64 9.80 -2.26 0.41
CA LYS A 64 10.46 -1.14 -0.28
C LYS A 64 9.45 -0.18 -0.92
N ARG A 65 8.32 -0.71 -1.38
CA ARG A 65 7.27 0.10 -1.96
C ARG A 65 6.66 1.08 -0.95
N ILE A 66 6.48 0.66 0.30
CA ILE A 66 5.71 1.41 1.31
C ILE A 66 6.55 2.15 2.34
N VAL A 67 7.79 1.76 2.53
CA VAL A 67 8.62 2.24 3.64
C VAL A 67 8.72 3.76 3.71
N ASN A 68 8.70 4.43 2.56
CA ASN A 68 8.71 5.88 2.44
C ASN A 68 7.44 6.45 1.77
N VAL A 69 6.32 5.76 1.86
CA VAL A 69 5.02 6.18 1.32
C VAL A 69 3.94 6.09 2.41
N PRO A 70 3.45 7.23 2.93
CA PRO A 70 3.89 8.61 2.68
C PRO A 70 5.33 8.88 3.11
N SER A 71 5.87 10.05 2.76
CA SER A 71 7.28 10.38 3.03
C SER A 71 7.61 10.34 4.54
N ARG A 72 8.64 9.54 4.90
CA ARG A 72 9.11 9.34 6.29
C ARG A 72 10.59 9.64 6.48
N LYS A 73 11.22 10.26 5.47
CA LYS A 73 12.68 10.48 5.43
C LYS A 73 13.48 9.16 5.39
N ILE A 74 12.84 8.07 4.94
CA ILE A 74 13.47 6.76 4.69
C ILE A 74 13.70 6.65 3.18
N GLY A 75 14.72 7.36 2.69
CA GLY A 75 15.05 7.39 1.27
C GLY A 75 15.86 6.17 0.82
N ALA A 76 16.10 6.07 -0.50
CA ALA A 76 16.81 4.94 -1.12
C ALA A 76 18.19 4.67 -0.49
N ALA A 77 19.00 5.69 -0.26
CA ALA A 77 20.33 5.55 0.33
C ALA A 77 20.31 4.97 1.77
N LEU A 78 19.23 5.22 2.54
CA LEU A 78 19.07 4.60 3.84
C LEU A 78 18.72 3.12 3.68
N ILE A 79 17.77 2.82 2.78
CA ILE A 79 17.38 1.43 2.50
C ILE A 79 18.55 0.61 2.00
N GLU A 80 19.40 1.13 1.14
CA GLU A 80 20.63 0.46 0.67
C GLU A 80 21.56 0.07 1.83
N LYS A 81 21.71 0.94 2.83
CA LYS A 81 22.52 0.62 4.02
C LYS A 81 21.91 -0.52 4.82
N VAL A 82 20.60 -0.49 5.05
CA VAL A 82 19.89 -1.55 5.76
C VAL A 82 19.92 -2.86 4.97
N GLU A 83 19.76 -2.81 3.65
CA GLU A 83 19.85 -4.00 2.79
C GLU A 83 21.24 -4.65 2.81
N LYS A 84 22.28 -3.82 2.79
CA LYS A 84 23.66 -4.31 2.93
C LYS A 84 23.85 -5.03 4.26
N TYR A 85 23.42 -4.41 5.35
CA TYR A 85 23.50 -5.02 6.69
C TYR A 85 22.71 -6.33 6.76
N ALA A 86 21.48 -6.33 6.23
CA ALA A 86 20.63 -7.51 6.17
C ALA A 86 21.33 -8.68 5.43
N LYS A 87 21.92 -8.39 4.26
CA LYS A 87 22.65 -9.37 3.46
C LYS A 87 23.88 -9.92 4.19
N ASP A 88 24.66 -9.03 4.83
CA ASP A 88 25.90 -9.39 5.51
C ASP A 88 25.61 -10.28 6.75
N ASN A 89 24.39 -10.18 7.34
CA ASN A 89 23.96 -10.92 8.51
C ASN A 89 22.90 -12.02 8.22
N ASN A 90 22.61 -12.33 6.97
CA ASN A 90 21.59 -13.30 6.55
C ASN A 90 20.18 -13.03 7.12
N LEU A 91 19.79 -11.76 7.20
CA LEU A 91 18.47 -11.30 7.68
C LEU A 91 17.58 -10.89 6.51
N TYR A 92 16.26 -10.96 6.72
CA TYR A 92 15.33 -10.25 5.86
C TYR A 92 15.40 -8.73 6.11
N LEU A 93 15.00 -7.95 5.12
CA LEU A 93 15.05 -6.48 5.21
C LEU A 93 14.30 -5.93 6.42
N PHE A 94 13.11 -6.47 6.72
CA PHE A 94 12.32 -6.02 7.86
C PHE A 94 12.99 -6.37 9.20
N GLU A 95 13.60 -7.56 9.31
CA GLU A 95 14.37 -7.98 10.49
C GLU A 95 15.55 -7.04 10.76
N ALA A 96 16.29 -6.68 9.71
CA ALA A 96 17.37 -5.70 9.84
C ALA A 96 16.85 -4.30 10.25
N MET A 97 15.65 -3.92 9.79
CA MET A 97 15.02 -2.67 10.23
C MET A 97 14.63 -2.71 11.72
N GLN A 98 14.22 -3.87 12.25
CA GLN A 98 13.87 -4.02 13.68
C GLN A 98 15.06 -3.81 14.62
N ILE A 99 16.26 -4.07 14.14
CA ILE A 99 17.52 -3.88 14.88
C ILE A 99 18.35 -2.73 14.30
N ALA A 100 17.69 -1.67 13.81
CA ALA A 100 18.36 -0.55 13.15
C ALA A 100 19.44 0.14 14.01
N GLU A 101 19.34 0.05 15.34
CA GLU A 101 20.33 0.56 16.29
C GLU A 101 21.70 -0.15 16.16
N GLU A 102 21.73 -1.40 15.67
CA GLU A 102 22.97 -2.17 15.46
C GLU A 102 23.68 -1.82 14.14
N ILE A 103 23.10 -0.96 13.32
CA ILE A 103 23.65 -0.55 12.02
C ILE A 103 24.48 0.71 12.17
N ASP A 104 25.77 0.59 12.44
CA ASP A 104 26.71 1.69 12.69
C ASP A 104 26.70 2.80 11.63
N THR A 105 26.29 2.48 10.40
CA THR A 105 26.25 3.44 9.29
C THR A 105 25.01 4.33 9.29
N LEU A 106 24.07 4.11 10.20
CA LEU A 106 22.87 4.94 10.36
C LEU A 106 23.09 6.03 11.42
N SER A 107 22.55 7.20 11.17
CA SER A 107 22.49 8.27 12.19
C SER A 107 21.28 8.07 13.10
N ASP A 108 21.32 8.66 14.30
CA ASP A 108 20.18 8.61 15.25
C ASP A 108 18.85 9.06 14.63
N THR A 109 18.88 10.05 13.74
CA THR A 109 17.68 10.52 13.05
C THR A 109 17.15 9.46 12.08
N GLN A 110 18.03 8.73 11.41
CA GLN A 110 17.67 7.63 10.50
C GLN A 110 17.13 6.45 11.29
N ILE A 111 17.76 6.06 12.38
CA ILE A 111 17.32 5.01 13.30
C ILE A 111 15.89 5.32 13.77
N LYS A 112 15.65 6.51 14.33
CA LYS A 112 14.31 6.92 14.80
C LYS A 112 13.27 6.93 13.70
N ALA A 113 13.61 7.22 12.45
CA ALA A 113 12.69 7.16 11.33
C ALA A 113 12.29 5.71 11.01
N VAL A 114 13.28 4.81 10.99
CA VAL A 114 13.08 3.37 10.78
C VAL A 114 12.24 2.76 11.89
N GLU A 115 12.58 3.02 13.15
CA GLU A 115 11.84 2.51 14.31
C GLU A 115 10.36 2.90 14.30
N ARG A 116 10.03 4.17 13.95
CA ARG A 116 8.63 4.59 13.86
C ARG A 116 7.87 3.78 12.81
N PHE A 117 8.50 3.51 11.68
CA PHE A 117 7.90 2.69 10.65
C PHE A 117 7.75 1.23 11.09
N VAL A 118 8.77 0.66 11.71
CA VAL A 118 8.74 -0.72 12.27
C VAL A 118 7.61 -0.85 13.30
N LYS A 119 7.54 0.07 14.27
CA LYS A 119 6.47 0.08 15.29
C LYS A 119 5.07 0.18 14.68
N LEU A 120 4.92 0.96 13.60
CA LEU A 120 3.65 1.02 12.87
C LEU A 120 3.28 -0.36 12.30
N ILE A 121 4.18 -1.02 11.59
CA ILE A 121 3.93 -2.32 10.98
C ILE A 121 3.67 -3.39 12.06
N GLU A 122 4.49 -3.49 13.10
CA GLU A 122 4.34 -4.45 14.20
C GLU A 122 2.98 -4.32 14.91
N ARG A 123 2.53 -3.09 15.13
CA ARG A 123 1.19 -2.85 15.68
C ARG A 123 0.11 -3.48 14.81
N PHE A 124 0.16 -3.31 13.50
CA PHE A 124 -0.83 -3.92 12.59
C PHE A 124 -0.66 -5.43 12.50
N MET A 125 0.57 -5.95 12.56
CA MET A 125 0.83 -7.39 12.63
C MET A 125 0.18 -8.02 13.86
N SER A 126 0.23 -7.34 15.02
CA SER A 126 -0.42 -7.85 16.25
C SER A 126 -1.95 -7.83 16.21
N MET A 127 -2.53 -7.02 15.32
CA MET A 127 -3.99 -6.86 15.21
C MET A 127 -4.61 -7.69 14.08
N LYS A 128 -3.83 -8.22 13.15
CA LYS A 128 -4.31 -8.82 11.89
C LYS A 128 -5.29 -9.99 12.08
N ASP A 129 -5.10 -10.77 13.13
CA ASP A 129 -5.90 -11.99 13.38
C ASP A 129 -7.15 -11.72 14.24
N THR A 130 -7.24 -10.54 14.86
CA THR A 130 -8.32 -10.19 15.79
C THR A 130 -9.20 -9.04 15.31
N THR A 131 -8.78 -8.33 14.27
CA THR A 131 -9.47 -7.15 13.76
C THR A 131 -10.04 -7.43 12.37
N PRO A 132 -11.34 -7.14 12.10
CA PRO A 132 -11.92 -7.24 10.77
C PRO A 132 -11.10 -6.45 9.74
N VAL A 133 -10.92 -7.01 8.54
CA VAL A 133 -10.07 -6.44 7.48
C VAL A 133 -10.47 -5.01 7.13
N SER A 134 -11.76 -4.71 7.04
CA SER A 134 -12.25 -3.35 6.77
C SER A 134 -11.83 -2.34 7.85
N LYS A 135 -11.92 -2.73 9.12
CA LYS A 135 -11.49 -1.90 10.24
C LYS A 135 -9.97 -1.71 10.25
N LEU A 136 -9.22 -2.80 10.05
CA LEU A 136 -7.77 -2.79 9.98
C LEU A 136 -7.29 -1.88 8.84
N LEU A 137 -7.92 -1.97 7.67
CA LEU A 137 -7.61 -1.16 6.51
C LEU A 137 -7.87 0.33 6.76
N ASN A 138 -9.03 0.67 7.34
CA ASN A 138 -9.37 2.06 7.66
C ASN A 138 -8.38 2.66 8.68
N MET A 139 -8.02 1.90 9.71
CA MET A 139 -7.00 2.30 10.67
C MET A 139 -5.63 2.47 9.99
N LEU A 140 -5.25 1.55 9.12
CA LEU A 140 -3.97 1.57 8.41
C LEU A 140 -3.80 2.83 7.58
N VAL A 141 -4.79 3.20 6.76
CA VAL A 141 -4.70 4.39 5.89
C VAL A 141 -4.67 5.69 6.70
N THR A 142 -5.25 5.68 7.90
CA THR A 142 -5.23 6.82 8.81
C THR A 142 -3.90 6.90 9.57
N ASP A 143 -3.53 5.83 10.27
CA ASP A 143 -2.38 5.80 11.19
C ASP A 143 -1.03 5.83 10.44
N SER A 144 -0.99 5.34 9.20
CA SER A 144 0.19 5.47 8.33
C SER A 144 0.42 6.91 7.85
N GLY A 145 -0.58 7.79 7.97
CA GLY A 145 -0.58 9.14 7.42
C GLY A 145 -0.89 9.17 5.91
N TYR A 146 -1.28 8.02 5.31
CA TYR A 146 -1.52 7.93 3.86
C TYR A 146 -2.66 8.83 3.41
N MET A 147 -3.80 8.77 4.12
CA MET A 147 -4.97 9.61 3.83
C MET A 147 -4.66 11.09 4.00
N GLU A 148 -3.91 11.46 5.03
CA GLU A 148 -3.55 12.85 5.29
C GLU A 148 -2.62 13.41 4.21
N SER A 149 -1.62 12.62 3.79
CA SER A 149 -0.70 13.03 2.71
C SER A 149 -1.43 13.29 1.39
N LEU A 150 -2.50 12.54 1.08
CA LEU A 150 -3.31 12.81 -0.10
C LEU A 150 -4.12 14.11 0.03
N LYS A 151 -4.69 14.37 1.21
CA LYS A 151 -5.45 15.61 1.47
C LYS A 151 -4.58 16.86 1.40
N GLU A 152 -3.31 16.76 1.80
CA GLU A 152 -2.34 17.86 1.76
C GLU A 152 -1.98 18.28 0.33
N GLU A 153 -2.08 17.38 -0.65
CA GLU A 153 -1.78 17.68 -2.06
C GLU A 153 -2.76 18.69 -2.69
N LYS A 154 -4.04 18.74 -2.24
CA LYS A 154 -5.10 19.66 -2.68
C LYS A 154 -5.29 19.74 -4.20
N THR A 155 -5.16 18.63 -4.89
CA THR A 155 -5.35 18.51 -6.33
C THR A 155 -6.55 17.61 -6.65
N THR A 156 -7.14 17.78 -7.83
CA THR A 156 -8.23 16.89 -8.30
C THR A 156 -7.77 15.44 -8.37
N GLU A 157 -6.52 15.21 -8.78
CA GLU A 157 -5.94 13.86 -8.82
C GLU A 157 -5.80 13.24 -7.42
N ALA A 158 -5.54 14.06 -6.40
CA ALA A 158 -5.51 13.59 -5.01
C ALA A 158 -6.92 13.25 -4.50
N GLU A 159 -7.94 14.01 -4.88
CA GLU A 159 -9.33 13.70 -4.57
C GLU A 159 -9.76 12.37 -5.20
N GLU A 160 -9.43 12.13 -6.46
CA GLU A 160 -9.67 10.85 -7.12
C GLU A 160 -8.97 9.68 -6.40
N ARG A 161 -7.73 9.87 -5.95
CA ARG A 161 -7.00 8.85 -5.19
C ARG A 161 -7.65 8.59 -3.82
N ILE A 162 -8.13 9.62 -3.14
CA ILE A 162 -8.89 9.47 -1.89
C ILE A 162 -10.14 8.63 -2.12
N ASP A 163 -10.88 8.88 -3.20
CA ASP A 163 -12.09 8.11 -3.51
C ASP A 163 -11.76 6.66 -3.87
N ASN A 164 -10.66 6.41 -4.57
CA ASN A 164 -10.17 5.05 -4.82
C ASN A 164 -9.82 4.31 -3.51
N VAL A 165 -9.19 4.99 -2.55
CA VAL A 165 -8.89 4.41 -1.23
C VAL A 165 -10.15 4.08 -0.45
N LYS A 166 -11.15 4.98 -0.44
CA LYS A 166 -12.46 4.72 0.19
C LYS A 166 -13.14 3.51 -0.46
N GLU A 167 -13.09 3.42 -1.78
CA GLU A 167 -13.67 2.29 -2.51
C GLU A 167 -12.98 0.96 -2.16
N LEU A 168 -11.66 0.95 -1.97
CA LEU A 168 -10.95 -0.25 -1.48
C LEU A 168 -11.40 -0.64 -0.06
N ILE A 169 -11.68 0.33 0.81
CA ILE A 169 -12.21 0.06 2.16
C ILE A 169 -13.62 -0.55 2.05
N ASN A 170 -14.47 -0.04 1.14
CA ASN A 170 -15.81 -0.60 0.90
C ASN A 170 -15.73 -2.06 0.43
N VAL A 171 -14.80 -2.39 -0.46
CA VAL A 171 -14.54 -3.79 -0.85
C VAL A 171 -14.31 -4.68 0.36
N ALA A 172 -13.49 -4.21 1.30
CA ALA A 172 -13.16 -4.98 2.50
C ALA A 172 -14.34 -5.13 3.49
N ILE A 173 -15.43 -4.38 3.32
CA ILE A 173 -16.66 -4.53 4.12
C ILE A 173 -17.55 -5.64 3.54
N GLU A 174 -17.45 -5.89 2.21
CA GLU A 174 -18.25 -6.90 1.50
C GLU A 174 -17.75 -8.34 1.75
N PHE A 175 -16.55 -8.48 2.34
CA PHE A 175 -15.93 -9.77 2.70
C PHE A 175 -16.01 -10.04 4.21
#